data_61f11399a4f32c7705bbde1ba8fabe3a
#
_entry.id   61f11399a4f32c7705bbde1ba8fabe3a
#
_cell.length_a   1.000
_cell.length_b   1.000
_cell.length_c   1.000
_cell.angle_alpha   90.00
_cell.angle_beta   90.00
_cell.angle_gamma   90.00
#
_symmetry.space_group_name_H-M   'P 1'
#
loop_
_entity.id
_entity.type
_entity.pdbx_description
1 polymer ?
#
loop_
_entity_poly.entity_id
_entity_poly.type
_entity_poly.pdbx_seq_one_letter_code
_entity_poly.pdbx_strand_id
1 'polypeptide(L)'
;VLKNISFTVNEGRIVGLLGKNGTGKTTLIKLINDLLTRDSGEILVNGNKIGVESKKDISYLPERTYLDKSMKVKEVVKFFEEFYDNFDAKKAHKLLKDLGLDEEQKLSKMSKGMQEKVQLVLVMSRKAKLYILDEPLGGVDPATRDYILDTILTNFNENASIIISTHLISDIERILDDVIFIDKGKIVLTSEADKLREKEKTGID
;
A
#
# COMPACT_ATOMS: atom_id res chain seq x y z
N VAL A 1 3.53 -11.51 18.31
CA VAL A 1 3.63 -11.81 16.88
C VAL A 1 4.96 -11.29 16.33
N LEU A 2 5.25 -10.00 16.46
CA LEU A 2 6.52 -9.40 16.04
C LEU A 2 7.54 -9.40 17.18
N LYS A 3 8.82 -9.58 16.85
CA LYS A 3 9.91 -9.73 17.84
C LYS A 3 11.10 -8.85 17.46
N ASN A 4 11.25 -7.73 18.18
CA ASN A 4 12.41 -6.83 18.03
C ASN A 4 12.68 -6.43 16.56
N ILE A 5 11.67 -5.91 15.88
CA ILE A 5 11.80 -5.41 14.51
C ILE A 5 12.35 -3.99 14.54
N SER A 6 13.38 -3.73 13.73
CA SER A 6 13.94 -2.40 13.52
C SER A 6 14.33 -2.23 12.05
N PHE A 7 13.84 -1.19 11.41
CA PHE A 7 14.19 -0.81 10.04
C PHE A 7 13.86 0.66 9.77
N THR A 8 14.40 1.17 8.68
CA THR A 8 14.11 2.52 8.18
C THR A 8 13.71 2.45 6.73
N VAL A 9 12.71 3.22 6.34
CA VAL A 9 12.33 3.48 4.96
C VAL A 9 12.72 4.91 4.63
N ASN A 10 13.60 5.07 3.65
CA ASN A 10 14.05 6.39 3.21
C ASN A 10 13.01 7.03 2.27
N GLU A 11 13.00 8.36 2.22
CA GLU A 11 12.12 9.12 1.34
C GLU A 11 12.32 8.75 -0.14
N GLY A 12 11.24 8.73 -0.91
CA GLY A 12 11.26 8.44 -2.33
C GLY A 12 11.51 6.96 -2.71
N ARG A 13 11.44 6.02 -1.75
CA ARG A 13 11.73 4.60 -1.99
C ARG A 13 10.47 3.75 -2.06
N ILE A 14 10.48 2.79 -2.96
CA ILE A 14 9.47 1.72 -3.04
C ILE A 14 10.04 0.47 -2.37
N VAL A 15 9.45 0.09 -1.24
CA VAL A 15 9.94 -0.98 -0.37
C VAL A 15 8.98 -2.17 -0.39
N GLY A 16 9.50 -3.33 -0.78
CA GLY A 16 8.78 -4.59 -0.69
C GLY A 16 8.86 -5.18 0.73
N LEU A 17 7.71 -5.30 1.39
CA LEU A 17 7.58 -6.04 2.64
C LEU A 17 7.20 -7.48 2.33
N LEU A 18 8.17 -8.37 2.26
CA LEU A 18 8.06 -9.71 1.71
C LEU A 18 8.01 -10.78 2.79
N GLY A 19 7.34 -11.87 2.52
CA GLY A 19 7.25 -13.02 3.42
C GLY A 19 5.98 -13.82 3.20
N LYS A 20 6.00 -15.07 3.66
CA LYS A 20 4.83 -15.97 3.57
C LYS A 20 3.63 -15.41 4.35
N ASN A 21 2.46 -15.97 4.10
CA ASN A 21 1.27 -15.61 4.88
C ASN A 21 1.48 -15.99 6.36
N GLY A 22 1.01 -15.12 7.27
CA GLY A 22 1.15 -15.33 8.71
C GLY A 22 2.51 -14.96 9.33
N THR A 23 3.47 -14.44 8.57
CA THR A 23 4.81 -14.05 9.09
C THR A 23 4.82 -12.76 9.88
N GLY A 24 3.75 -11.94 9.83
CA GLY A 24 3.62 -10.70 10.58
C GLY A 24 3.54 -9.43 9.75
N LYS A 25 3.52 -9.50 8.40
CA LYS A 25 3.44 -8.32 7.49
C LYS A 25 2.25 -7.42 7.84
N THR A 26 1.03 -7.97 7.81
CA THR A 26 -0.20 -7.21 8.14
C THR A 26 -0.20 -6.70 9.58
N THR A 27 0.39 -7.43 10.53
CA THR A 27 0.53 -6.96 11.92
C THR A 27 1.43 -5.73 11.98
N LEU A 28 2.57 -5.74 11.28
CA LEU A 28 3.47 -4.59 11.20
C LEU A 28 2.77 -3.39 10.56
N ILE A 29 2.09 -3.60 9.43
CA ILE A 29 1.31 -2.56 8.76
C ILE A 29 0.26 -1.95 9.69
N LYS A 30 -0.47 -2.77 10.44
CA LYS A 30 -1.47 -2.27 11.39
C LYS A 30 -0.85 -1.48 12.54
N LEU A 31 0.35 -1.83 12.99
CA LEU A 31 1.09 -1.06 14.00
C LEU A 31 1.51 0.30 13.45
N ILE A 32 2.02 0.37 12.21
CA ILE A 32 2.40 1.64 11.56
C ILE A 32 1.18 2.55 11.39
N ASN A 33 0.01 1.96 11.10
CA ASN A 33 -1.26 2.70 10.95
C ASN A 33 -1.96 3.02 12.29
N ASP A 34 -1.34 2.69 13.42
CA ASP A 34 -1.95 2.87 14.76
C ASP A 34 -3.32 2.17 14.90
N LEU A 35 -3.45 1.00 14.28
CA LEU A 35 -4.62 0.12 14.37
C LEU A 35 -4.41 -1.00 15.41
N LEU A 36 -3.20 -1.16 15.90
CA LEU A 36 -2.81 -2.08 16.97
C LEU A 36 -1.87 -1.37 17.94
N THR A 37 -1.97 -1.71 19.21
CA THR A 37 -1.05 -1.23 20.25
C THR A 37 0.22 -2.10 20.27
N ARG A 38 1.39 -1.46 20.32
CA ARG A 38 2.68 -2.15 20.51
C ARG A 38 2.97 -2.36 21.98
N ASP A 39 3.67 -3.43 22.30
CA ASP A 39 4.13 -3.73 23.67
C ASP A 39 5.31 -2.84 24.06
N SER A 40 6.22 -2.55 23.11
CA SER A 40 7.44 -1.75 23.33
C SER A 40 7.96 -1.16 22.02
N GLY A 41 9.02 -0.37 22.10
CA GLY A 41 9.64 0.27 20.94
C GLY A 41 8.94 1.55 20.49
N GLU A 42 9.42 2.11 19.39
CA GLU A 42 8.91 3.35 18.81
C GLU A 42 8.71 3.19 17.31
N ILE A 43 7.69 3.81 16.78
CA ILE A 43 7.44 3.93 15.33
C ILE A 43 7.29 5.41 15.03
N LEU A 44 8.07 5.88 14.06
CA LEU A 44 8.01 7.26 13.56
C LEU A 44 7.65 7.24 12.08
N VAL A 45 6.76 8.13 11.68
CA VAL A 45 6.44 8.38 10.28
C VAL A 45 6.67 9.86 10.01
N ASN A 46 7.54 10.20 9.07
CA ASN A 46 7.95 11.56 8.78
C ASN A 46 8.38 12.34 10.05
N GLY A 47 9.13 11.67 10.93
CA GLY A 47 9.59 12.23 12.21
C GLY A 47 8.54 12.31 13.33
N ASN A 48 7.27 12.03 13.04
CA ASN A 48 6.18 12.05 14.01
C ASN A 48 5.92 10.66 14.60
N LYS A 49 5.66 10.59 15.91
CA LYS A 49 5.15 9.36 16.53
C LYS A 49 3.81 8.98 15.91
N ILE A 50 3.55 7.67 15.81
CA ILE A 50 2.25 7.21 15.32
C ILE A 50 1.10 7.75 16.17
N GLY A 51 0.04 8.20 15.50
CA GLY A 51 -1.12 8.86 16.07
C GLY A 51 -1.83 9.74 15.05
N VAL A 52 -2.55 10.75 15.52
CA VAL A 52 -3.36 11.63 14.65
C VAL A 52 -2.51 12.34 13.60
N GLU A 53 -1.34 12.88 13.98
CA GLU A 53 -0.48 13.62 13.02
C GLU A 53 0.12 12.69 11.97
N SER A 54 0.63 11.54 12.34
CA SER A 54 1.18 10.58 11.37
C SER A 54 0.12 10.06 10.39
N LYS A 55 -1.13 9.93 10.81
CA LYS A 55 -2.24 9.50 9.93
C LYS A 55 -2.54 10.48 8.80
N LYS A 56 -2.19 11.75 8.95
CA LYS A 56 -2.29 12.74 7.87
C LYS A 56 -1.29 12.43 6.76
N ASP A 57 -0.12 11.93 7.11
CA ASP A 57 0.97 11.59 6.21
C ASP A 57 0.86 10.19 5.59
N ILE A 58 -0.02 9.33 6.12
CA ILE A 58 -0.18 7.95 5.66
C ILE A 58 -1.42 7.80 4.78
N SER A 59 -1.27 7.14 3.63
CA SER A 59 -2.38 6.62 2.83
C SER A 59 -2.32 5.10 2.81
N TYR A 60 -3.36 4.43 3.30
CA TYR A 60 -3.37 3.00 3.53
C TYR A 60 -4.40 2.27 2.68
N LEU A 61 -3.94 1.26 1.94
CA LEU A 61 -4.76 0.29 1.22
C LEU A 61 -4.72 -1.05 1.98
N PRO A 62 -5.75 -1.44 2.71
CA PRO A 62 -5.81 -2.74 3.36
C PRO A 62 -6.13 -3.86 2.36
N GLU A 63 -5.72 -5.09 2.69
CA GLU A 63 -6.00 -6.31 1.91
C GLU A 63 -7.51 -6.52 1.61
N ARG A 64 -8.36 -6.08 2.52
CA ARG A 64 -9.83 -6.19 2.36
C ARG A 64 -10.46 -4.82 2.28
N THR A 65 -11.42 -4.67 1.37
CA THR A 65 -12.19 -3.42 1.28
C THR A 65 -12.98 -3.18 2.56
N TYR A 66 -12.94 -1.92 3.02
CA TYR A 66 -13.70 -1.40 4.15
C TYR A 66 -14.81 -0.44 3.71
N LEU A 67 -14.96 -0.24 2.40
CA LEU A 67 -15.93 0.70 1.86
C LEU A 67 -17.36 0.20 2.09
N ASP A 68 -18.26 1.13 2.46
CA ASP A 68 -19.67 0.83 2.61
C ASP A 68 -20.28 0.50 1.25
N LYS A 69 -20.71 -0.75 1.08
CA LYS A 69 -21.24 -1.26 -0.17
C LYS A 69 -22.59 -0.64 -0.58
N SER A 70 -23.28 0.04 0.32
CA SER A 70 -24.53 0.73 0.01
C SER A 70 -24.32 2.04 -0.74
N MET A 71 -23.12 2.63 -0.63
CA MET A 71 -22.76 3.89 -1.25
C MET A 71 -22.48 3.74 -2.76
N LYS A 72 -22.75 4.81 -3.50
CA LYS A 72 -22.25 4.99 -4.87
C LYS A 72 -20.79 5.42 -4.85
N VAL A 73 -20.06 5.16 -5.94
CA VAL A 73 -18.65 5.55 -6.06
C VAL A 73 -18.45 7.05 -5.82
N LYS A 74 -19.27 7.91 -6.43
CA LYS A 74 -19.21 9.37 -6.20
C LYS A 74 -19.43 9.79 -4.75
N GLU A 75 -20.28 9.07 -4.02
CA GLU A 75 -20.54 9.35 -2.60
C GLU A 75 -19.32 9.03 -1.75
N VAL A 76 -18.61 7.95 -2.09
CA VAL A 76 -17.36 7.59 -1.43
C VAL A 76 -16.26 8.61 -1.75
N VAL A 77 -16.14 9.06 -2.99
CA VAL A 77 -15.19 10.13 -3.37
C VAL A 77 -15.46 11.40 -2.55
N LYS A 78 -16.72 11.82 -2.48
CA LYS A 78 -17.12 12.99 -1.69
C LYS A 78 -16.82 12.81 -0.21
N PHE A 79 -17.07 11.63 0.35
CA PHE A 79 -16.73 11.32 1.74
C PHE A 79 -15.23 11.46 2.01
N PHE A 80 -14.37 10.98 1.08
CA PHE A 80 -12.92 11.13 1.21
C PHE A 80 -12.47 12.58 1.10
N GLU A 81 -13.09 13.37 0.21
CA GLU A 81 -12.82 14.80 0.06
C GLU A 81 -13.18 15.60 1.32
N GLU A 82 -14.29 15.25 1.97
CA GLU A 82 -14.72 15.89 3.21
C GLU A 82 -13.89 15.46 4.43
N PHE A 83 -13.36 14.21 4.42
CA PHE A 83 -12.67 13.65 5.57
C PHE A 83 -11.16 13.91 5.56
N TYR A 84 -10.52 13.98 4.38
CA TYR A 84 -9.09 14.13 4.23
C TYR A 84 -8.72 15.44 3.54
N ASP A 85 -8.13 16.38 4.27
CA ASP A 85 -7.68 17.68 3.74
C ASP A 85 -6.67 17.54 2.58
N ASN A 86 -5.95 16.42 2.50
CA ASN A 86 -4.96 16.12 1.48
C ASN A 86 -5.50 15.25 0.32
N PHE A 87 -6.81 15.09 0.20
CA PHE A 87 -7.43 14.34 -0.89
C PHE A 87 -7.60 15.20 -2.15
N ASP A 88 -7.26 14.63 -3.29
CA ASP A 88 -7.42 15.28 -4.60
C ASP A 88 -8.58 14.64 -5.36
N ALA A 89 -9.77 15.21 -5.19
CA ALA A 89 -10.99 14.72 -5.83
C ALA A 89 -10.91 14.77 -7.36
N LYS A 90 -10.23 15.78 -7.95
CA LYS A 90 -10.05 15.87 -9.41
C LYS A 90 -9.24 14.70 -9.94
N LYS A 91 -8.18 14.34 -9.23
CA LYS A 91 -7.37 13.16 -9.54
C LYS A 91 -8.20 11.87 -9.40
N ALA A 92 -9.00 11.74 -8.35
CA ALA A 92 -9.87 10.58 -8.15
C ALA A 92 -10.86 10.40 -9.30
N HIS A 93 -11.60 11.45 -9.69
CA HIS A 93 -12.52 11.42 -10.83
C HIS A 93 -11.83 11.06 -12.14
N LYS A 94 -10.64 11.62 -12.39
CA LYS A 94 -9.86 11.28 -13.58
C LYS A 94 -9.50 9.80 -13.60
N LEU A 95 -8.95 9.26 -12.51
CA LEU A 95 -8.55 7.86 -12.41
C LEU A 95 -9.76 6.91 -12.55
N LEU A 96 -10.90 7.23 -11.95
CA LEU A 96 -12.13 6.45 -12.09
C LEU A 96 -12.58 6.40 -13.57
N LYS A 97 -12.52 7.53 -14.25
CA LYS A 97 -12.85 7.61 -15.68
C LYS A 97 -11.87 6.79 -16.54
N ASP A 98 -10.57 6.92 -16.30
CA ASP A 98 -9.53 6.20 -17.03
C ASP A 98 -9.66 4.68 -16.83
N LEU A 99 -10.18 4.25 -15.68
CA LEU A 99 -10.52 2.87 -15.35
C LEU A 99 -11.85 2.36 -15.89
N GLY A 100 -12.64 3.22 -16.49
CA GLY A 100 -14.00 2.90 -16.95
C GLY A 100 -14.95 2.55 -15.81
N LEU A 101 -14.74 3.11 -14.61
CA LEU A 101 -15.59 2.89 -13.44
C LEU A 101 -16.71 3.94 -13.41
N ASP A 102 -17.94 3.45 -13.35
CA ASP A 102 -19.13 4.31 -13.30
C ASP A 102 -19.34 4.86 -11.88
N GLU A 103 -19.25 6.17 -11.74
CA GLU A 103 -19.40 6.85 -10.47
C GLU A 103 -20.83 6.82 -9.91
N GLU A 104 -21.83 6.60 -10.75
CA GLU A 104 -23.23 6.44 -10.34
C GLU A 104 -23.54 5.03 -9.83
N GLN A 105 -22.66 4.07 -10.08
CA GLN A 105 -22.84 2.69 -9.67
C GLN A 105 -22.63 2.52 -8.15
N LYS A 106 -23.52 1.73 -7.51
CA LYS A 106 -23.33 1.32 -6.12
C LYS A 106 -22.20 0.28 -6.01
N LEU A 107 -21.38 0.38 -4.97
CA LEU A 107 -20.32 -0.59 -4.70
C LEU A 107 -20.84 -2.02 -4.56
N SER A 108 -22.06 -2.21 -4.02
CA SER A 108 -22.70 -3.52 -3.92
C SER A 108 -23.01 -4.19 -5.28
N LYS A 109 -23.04 -3.42 -6.36
CA LYS A 109 -23.26 -3.89 -7.73
C LYS A 109 -21.98 -4.10 -8.53
N MET A 110 -20.85 -3.75 -7.96
CA MET A 110 -19.52 -3.92 -8.54
C MET A 110 -18.94 -5.29 -8.25
N SER A 111 -18.17 -5.84 -9.19
CA SER A 111 -17.35 -7.02 -8.92
C SER A 111 -16.30 -6.71 -7.84
N LYS A 112 -15.73 -7.74 -7.21
CA LYS A 112 -14.66 -7.57 -6.24
C LYS A 112 -13.50 -6.75 -6.81
N GLY A 113 -13.02 -7.08 -8.02
CA GLY A 113 -11.93 -6.36 -8.68
C GLY A 113 -12.27 -4.87 -8.98
N MET A 114 -13.53 -4.56 -9.32
CA MET A 114 -13.96 -3.16 -9.48
C MET A 114 -13.92 -2.41 -8.14
N GLN A 115 -14.37 -3.03 -7.04
CA GLN A 115 -14.29 -2.43 -5.71
C GLN A 115 -12.84 -2.17 -5.28
N GLU A 116 -11.93 -3.11 -5.56
CA GLU A 116 -10.48 -2.98 -5.30
C GLU A 116 -9.87 -1.82 -6.09
N LYS A 117 -10.25 -1.66 -7.37
CA LYS A 117 -9.83 -0.52 -8.20
C LYS A 117 -10.34 0.81 -7.64
N VAL A 118 -11.60 0.90 -7.21
CA VAL A 118 -12.13 2.10 -6.54
C VAL A 118 -11.31 2.42 -5.31
N GLN A 119 -11.05 1.44 -4.46
CA GLN A 119 -10.27 1.64 -3.23
C GLN A 119 -8.83 2.08 -3.52
N LEU A 120 -8.18 1.51 -4.53
CA LEU A 120 -6.86 1.95 -4.98
C LEU A 120 -6.89 3.42 -5.44
N VAL A 121 -7.88 3.82 -6.25
CA VAL A 121 -8.04 5.21 -6.70
C VAL A 121 -8.14 6.16 -5.51
N LEU A 122 -8.95 5.83 -4.52
CA LEU A 122 -9.10 6.67 -3.31
C LEU A 122 -7.78 6.84 -2.57
N VAL A 123 -7.04 5.74 -2.36
CA VAL A 123 -5.73 5.75 -1.69
C VAL A 123 -4.71 6.56 -2.47
N MET A 124 -4.61 6.35 -3.80
CA MET A 124 -3.64 7.05 -4.66
C MET A 124 -4.01 8.50 -4.94
N SER A 125 -5.23 8.92 -4.63
CA SER A 125 -5.68 10.30 -4.75
C SER A 125 -5.40 11.16 -3.52
N ARG A 126 -4.84 10.60 -2.46
CA ARG A 126 -4.31 11.36 -1.33
C ARG A 126 -2.88 11.83 -1.60
N LYS A 127 -2.54 13.04 -1.12
CA LYS A 127 -1.16 13.57 -1.14
C LYS A 127 -0.45 13.14 0.15
N ALA A 128 -0.10 11.85 0.25
CA ALA A 128 0.56 11.28 1.40
C ALA A 128 2.09 11.36 1.29
N LYS A 129 2.79 11.20 2.43
CA LYS A 129 4.25 11.00 2.52
C LYS A 129 4.62 9.53 2.51
N LEU A 130 3.71 8.68 2.97
CA LEU A 130 3.87 7.23 3.00
C LEU A 130 2.59 6.55 2.51
N TYR A 131 2.72 5.78 1.44
CA TYR A 131 1.67 4.87 1.00
C TYR A 131 1.97 3.47 1.52
N ILE A 132 0.99 2.83 2.11
CA ILE A 132 1.10 1.45 2.60
C ILE A 132 0.04 0.62 1.88
N LEU A 133 0.48 -0.35 1.08
CA LEU A 133 -0.38 -1.18 0.24
C LEU A 133 -0.26 -2.63 0.72
N ASP A 134 -1.30 -3.15 1.35
CA ASP A 134 -1.33 -4.50 1.92
C ASP A 134 -1.94 -5.48 0.91
N GLU A 135 -1.10 -6.34 0.31
CA GLU A 135 -1.45 -7.34 -0.71
C GLU A 135 -2.26 -6.74 -1.89
N PRO A 136 -1.81 -5.61 -2.52
CA PRO A 136 -2.60 -4.90 -3.53
C PRO A 136 -2.88 -5.70 -4.79
N LEU A 137 -2.14 -6.79 -5.02
CA LEU A 137 -2.25 -7.68 -6.17
C LEU A 137 -2.93 -9.02 -5.82
N GLY A 138 -3.38 -9.17 -4.58
CA GLY A 138 -3.97 -10.39 -4.09
C GLY A 138 -5.32 -10.70 -4.74
N GLY A 139 -5.42 -11.84 -5.43
CA GLY A 139 -6.70 -12.30 -5.98
C GLY A 139 -7.20 -11.59 -7.24
N VAL A 140 -6.35 -10.78 -7.90
CA VAL A 140 -6.65 -10.15 -9.19
C VAL A 140 -6.01 -10.90 -10.35
N ASP A 141 -6.61 -10.79 -11.54
CA ASP A 141 -6.07 -11.39 -12.75
C ASP A 141 -4.79 -10.66 -13.24
N PRO A 142 -3.94 -11.32 -14.05
CA PRO A 142 -2.67 -10.75 -14.49
C PRO A 142 -2.77 -9.38 -15.18
N ALA A 143 -3.75 -9.17 -16.06
CA ALA A 143 -3.92 -7.89 -16.76
C ALA A 143 -4.29 -6.76 -15.78
N THR A 144 -5.10 -7.07 -14.78
CA THR A 144 -5.44 -6.12 -13.71
C THR A 144 -4.22 -5.82 -12.82
N ARG A 145 -3.30 -6.78 -12.60
CA ARG A 145 -2.07 -6.54 -11.82
C ARG A 145 -1.19 -5.49 -12.48
N ASP A 146 -0.89 -5.64 -13.76
CA ASP A 146 -0.08 -4.65 -14.50
C ASP A 146 -0.69 -3.25 -14.41
N TYR A 147 -2.01 -3.16 -14.56
CA TYR A 147 -2.73 -1.91 -14.43
C TYR A 147 -2.62 -1.30 -13.01
N ILE A 148 -2.75 -2.11 -11.96
CA ILE A 148 -2.58 -1.66 -10.56
C ILE A 148 -1.18 -1.11 -10.36
N LEU A 149 -0.16 -1.81 -10.83
CA LEU A 149 1.25 -1.37 -10.72
C LEU A 149 1.49 -0.05 -11.47
N ASP A 150 0.99 0.08 -12.69
CA ASP A 150 1.10 1.32 -13.46
C ASP A 150 0.38 2.48 -12.76
N THR A 151 -0.80 2.22 -12.20
CA THR A 151 -1.53 3.22 -11.42
C THR A 151 -0.75 3.67 -10.19
N ILE A 152 -0.12 2.74 -9.46
CA ILE A 152 0.72 3.05 -8.30
C ILE A 152 1.90 3.92 -8.76
N LEU A 153 2.68 3.47 -9.75
CA LEU A 153 3.91 4.14 -10.20
C LEU A 153 3.68 5.52 -10.78
N THR A 154 2.57 5.72 -11.49
CA THR A 154 2.27 7.00 -12.15
C THR A 154 1.56 8.01 -11.26
N ASN A 155 1.04 7.57 -10.11
CA ASN A 155 0.16 8.39 -9.29
C ASN A 155 0.64 8.67 -7.86
N PHE A 156 1.78 8.14 -7.44
CA PHE A 156 2.33 8.54 -6.15
C PHE A 156 3.14 9.85 -6.28
N ASN A 157 3.33 10.54 -5.15
CA ASN A 157 4.15 11.74 -5.10
C ASN A 157 5.63 11.33 -5.11
N GLU A 158 6.47 11.93 -5.95
CA GLU A 158 7.90 11.62 -6.09
C GLU A 158 8.70 11.71 -4.77
N ASN A 159 8.25 12.56 -3.84
CA ASN A 159 8.84 12.68 -2.50
C ASN A 159 8.17 11.77 -1.45
N ALA A 160 7.26 10.89 -1.85
CA ALA A 160 6.65 9.94 -0.96
C ALA A 160 7.35 8.59 -1.04
N SER A 161 7.20 7.78 0.01
CA SER A 161 7.66 6.39 0.00
C SER A 161 6.47 5.45 -0.09
N ILE A 162 6.70 4.26 -0.60
CA ILE A 162 5.69 3.22 -0.71
C ILE A 162 6.18 1.97 0.01
N ILE A 163 5.34 1.37 0.85
CA ILE A 163 5.53 0.01 1.37
C ILE A 163 4.48 -0.88 0.72
N ILE A 164 4.91 -1.89 -0.01
CA ILE A 164 4.03 -2.90 -0.62
C ILE A 164 4.25 -4.23 0.08
N SER A 165 3.25 -4.74 0.79
CA SER A 165 3.30 -6.11 1.29
C SER A 165 2.82 -7.09 0.24
N THR A 166 3.57 -8.17 0.06
CA THR A 166 3.11 -9.27 -0.79
C THR A 166 3.86 -10.57 -0.50
N HIS A 167 3.25 -11.68 -0.89
CA HIS A 167 3.88 -12.99 -1.01
C HIS A 167 4.19 -13.35 -2.48
N LEU A 168 3.77 -12.50 -3.44
CA LEU A 168 3.97 -12.65 -4.90
C LEU A 168 5.12 -11.75 -5.34
N ILE A 169 6.35 -12.16 -5.08
CA ILE A 169 7.56 -11.33 -5.31
C ILE A 169 7.75 -11.03 -6.79
N SER A 170 7.60 -12.04 -7.65
CA SER A 170 7.78 -11.93 -9.10
C SER A 170 6.94 -10.84 -9.76
N ASP A 171 5.80 -10.49 -9.16
CA ASP A 171 4.90 -9.50 -9.75
C ASP A 171 5.38 -8.07 -9.50
N ILE A 172 6.13 -7.83 -8.41
CA ILE A 172 6.54 -6.48 -8.00
C ILE A 172 8.05 -6.25 -8.00
N GLU A 173 8.89 -7.28 -8.14
CA GLU A 173 10.35 -7.18 -8.01
C GLU A 173 10.95 -6.09 -8.91
N ARG A 174 10.38 -5.89 -10.11
CA ARG A 174 10.85 -4.90 -11.10
C ARG A 174 10.70 -3.45 -10.64
N ILE A 175 9.81 -3.18 -9.70
CA ILE A 175 9.50 -1.81 -9.24
C ILE A 175 10.09 -1.49 -7.87
N LEU A 176 10.67 -2.47 -7.19
CA LEU A 176 11.22 -2.29 -5.84
C LEU A 176 12.60 -1.65 -5.88
N ASP A 177 12.81 -0.69 -4.99
CA ASP A 177 14.12 -0.14 -4.65
C ASP A 177 14.77 -0.93 -3.51
N ASP A 178 13.99 -1.27 -2.47
CA ASP A 178 14.45 -2.01 -1.30
C ASP A 178 13.50 -3.16 -0.97
N VAL A 179 14.02 -4.15 -0.28
CA VAL A 179 13.25 -5.28 0.22
C VAL A 179 13.49 -5.52 1.70
N ILE A 180 12.43 -5.86 2.42
CA ILE A 180 12.43 -6.27 3.82
C ILE A 180 11.74 -7.63 3.88
N PHE A 181 12.49 -8.68 4.21
CA PHE A 181 11.93 -10.02 4.41
C PHE A 181 11.58 -10.24 5.87
N ILE A 182 10.32 -10.62 6.11
CA ILE A 182 9.84 -11.02 7.45
C ILE A 182 9.57 -12.52 7.45
N ASP A 183 10.14 -13.20 8.44
CA ASP A 183 9.81 -14.57 8.78
C ASP A 183 9.63 -14.73 10.29
N LYS A 184 8.57 -15.46 10.68
CA LYS A 184 8.23 -15.76 12.09
C LYS A 184 8.29 -14.54 13.03
N GLY A 185 7.86 -13.38 12.51
CA GLY A 185 7.82 -12.13 13.27
C GLY A 185 9.15 -11.42 13.43
N LYS A 186 10.18 -11.79 12.67
CA LYS A 186 11.50 -11.13 12.65
C LYS A 186 11.84 -10.67 11.24
N ILE A 187 12.61 -9.58 11.13
CA ILE A 187 13.28 -9.24 9.88
C ILE A 187 14.49 -10.18 9.74
N VAL A 188 14.51 -10.92 8.64
CA VAL A 188 15.59 -11.86 8.33
C VAL A 188 16.55 -11.31 7.29
N LEU A 189 16.09 -10.36 6.46
CA LEU A 189 16.90 -9.69 5.46
C LEU A 189 16.35 -8.28 5.19
N THR A 190 17.26 -7.32 5.06
CA THR A 190 17.01 -6.01 4.46
C THR A 190 18.10 -5.76 3.41
N SER A 191 17.70 -5.44 2.18
CA SER A 191 18.65 -5.23 1.07
C SER A 191 18.07 -4.28 0.03
N GLU A 192 18.95 -3.61 -0.71
CA GLU A 192 18.58 -3.00 -1.98
C GLU A 192 18.19 -4.09 -3.00
N ALA A 193 17.12 -3.85 -3.75
CA ALA A 193 16.60 -4.86 -4.69
C ALA A 193 17.60 -5.20 -5.80
N ASP A 194 18.37 -4.22 -6.28
CA ASP A 194 19.38 -4.43 -7.32
C ASP A 194 20.50 -5.40 -6.88
N LYS A 195 20.91 -5.33 -5.61
CA LYS A 195 21.92 -6.25 -5.07
C LYS A 195 21.43 -7.70 -5.06
N LEU A 196 20.13 -7.92 -4.88
CA LEU A 196 19.56 -9.27 -4.95
C LEU A 196 19.45 -9.75 -6.39
N ARG A 197 19.02 -8.89 -7.33
CA ARG A 197 18.96 -9.20 -8.76
C ARG A 197 20.33 -9.57 -9.34
N GLU A 198 21.40 -8.90 -8.90
CA GLU A 198 22.77 -9.20 -9.31
C GLU A 198 23.23 -10.58 -8.82
N LYS A 199 22.93 -10.94 -7.58
CA LYS A 199 23.28 -12.27 -7.02
C LYS A 199 22.58 -13.40 -7.77
N GLU A 200 21.30 -13.25 -8.10
CA GLU A 200 20.58 -14.25 -8.91
C GLU A 200 21.22 -14.46 -10.29
N LYS A 201 21.67 -13.38 -10.95
CA LYS A 201 22.34 -13.47 -12.26
C LYS A 201 23.73 -14.12 -12.20
N THR A 202 24.44 -13.98 -11.10
CA THR A 202 25.79 -14.52 -10.90
C THR A 202 25.80 -15.93 -10.33
N GLY A 203 24.64 -16.48 -9.90
CA GLY A 203 24.54 -17.84 -9.35
C GLY A 203 25.37 -18.06 -8.07
N ILE A 204 25.65 -16.99 -7.33
CA ILE A 204 26.36 -17.05 -6.06
C ILE A 204 25.30 -17.07 -4.95
N ASP A 205 25.18 -18.23 -4.27
CA ASP A 205 24.35 -18.44 -3.07
C ASP A 205 24.83 -17.59 -1.87
#